data_e8a9417e587fb8fad77aa56c23c14221
#
_entry.id   e8a9417e587fb8fad77aa56c23c14221
#
_cell.length_a   1.000
_cell.length_b   1.000
_cell.length_c   1.000
_cell.angle_alpha   90.00
_cell.angle_beta   90.00
_cell.angle_gamma   90.00
#
_symmetry.space_group_name_H-M   'P 1'
#
loop_
_entity.id
_entity.type
_entity.pdbx_description
1 polymer ?
#
loop_
_entity_poly.entity_id
_entity_poly.type
_entity_poly.pdbx_seq_one_letter_code
_entity_poly.pdbx_strand_id
1 'polypeptide(L)'
;NGAALAHVSSVCETMPETDSALHSLQRETCMKRPPRVALLHPTADTFAEEVLQSDQPVLVDFWAPWCPPCMMLKPEVERLAAELIGRAKVAFINVDEQPELAGMFEVSSIPALMLVKNGRRVDAWTGCAPRAAMLARIEKHLGK
;
A
#
# COMPACT_ATOMS: atom_id res chain seq x y z
N ASN A 1 -16.27 -9.84 42.15
CA ASN A 1 -15.80 -10.96 41.35
C ASN A 1 -14.72 -10.60 40.34
N GLY A 2 -13.72 -9.82 40.76
CA GLY A 2 -12.58 -9.45 39.92
C GLY A 2 -11.48 -10.51 39.85
N ALA A 3 -11.69 -11.72 40.42
CA ALA A 3 -10.68 -12.75 40.47
C ALA A 3 -10.45 -13.47 39.11
N ALA A 4 -11.43 -13.44 38.21
CA ALA A 4 -11.32 -14.11 36.91
C ALA A 4 -10.48 -13.31 35.88
N LEU A 5 -10.41 -12.00 36.04
CA LEU A 5 -9.60 -11.12 35.14
C LEU A 5 -8.12 -11.11 35.51
N ALA A 6 -7.78 -11.34 36.76
CA ALA A 6 -6.39 -11.46 37.21
C ALA A 6 -5.71 -12.75 36.71
N HIS A 7 -6.50 -13.78 36.36
CA HIS A 7 -5.98 -15.08 35.95
C HIS A 7 -5.42 -15.11 34.53
N VAL A 8 -5.93 -14.25 33.64
CA VAL A 8 -5.47 -14.19 32.25
C VAL A 8 -4.14 -13.42 32.11
N SER A 9 -3.91 -12.46 33.00
CA SER A 9 -2.67 -11.70 33.05
C SER A 9 -1.48 -12.52 33.59
N SER A 10 -1.77 -13.48 34.46
CA SER A 10 -0.76 -14.28 35.15
C SER A 10 -0.16 -15.40 34.30
N VAL A 11 -0.84 -15.79 33.22
CA VAL A 11 -0.36 -16.93 32.40
C VAL A 11 0.81 -16.53 31.51
N CYS A 12 0.96 -15.24 31.20
CA CYS A 12 2.10 -14.75 30.43
C CYS A 12 3.37 -14.56 31.29
N GLU A 13 3.22 -14.44 32.61
CA GLU A 13 4.34 -14.15 33.51
C GLU A 13 5.01 -15.37 34.11
N THR A 14 4.39 -16.52 34.03
CA THR A 14 4.89 -17.77 34.68
C THR A 14 5.44 -18.82 33.74
N MET A 15 5.88 -18.40 32.55
CA MET A 15 6.65 -19.31 31.70
C MET A 15 8.07 -19.46 32.23
N PRO A 16 8.52 -20.69 32.51
CA PRO A 16 9.87 -20.90 33.05
C PRO A 16 10.93 -20.45 32.07
N GLU A 17 11.89 -19.73 32.57
CA GLU A 17 13.01 -19.14 31.83
C GLU A 17 13.95 -20.18 31.19
N THR A 18 13.56 -21.45 31.19
CA THR A 18 14.44 -22.54 30.76
C THR A 18 14.49 -22.76 29.24
N ASP A 19 13.69 -21.99 28.45
CA ASP A 19 13.71 -22.15 27.02
C ASP A 19 13.84 -20.78 26.34
N SER A 20 15.05 -20.19 26.44
CA SER A 20 15.36 -18.89 25.82
C SER A 20 15.20 -18.89 24.30
N ALA A 21 15.37 -20.04 23.64
CA ALA A 21 15.21 -20.17 22.19
C ALA A 21 13.75 -20.14 21.76
N LEU A 22 12.85 -20.82 22.48
CA LEU A 22 11.41 -20.77 22.21
C LEU A 22 10.79 -19.41 22.55
N HIS A 23 11.30 -18.76 23.59
CA HIS A 23 10.85 -17.43 23.99
C HIS A 23 11.23 -16.35 22.93
N SER A 24 12.40 -16.49 22.31
CA SER A 24 12.86 -15.64 21.21
C SER A 24 11.97 -15.81 19.96
N LEU A 25 11.63 -17.05 19.62
CA LEU A 25 10.75 -17.36 18.48
C LEU A 25 9.30 -16.85 18.69
N GLN A 26 8.79 -16.94 19.90
CA GLN A 26 7.46 -16.45 20.24
C GLN A 26 7.37 -14.92 20.22
N ARG A 27 8.44 -14.22 20.59
CA ARG A 27 8.51 -12.76 20.49
C ARG A 27 8.53 -12.29 19.05
N GLU A 28 9.25 -12.98 18.19
CA GLU A 28 9.28 -12.68 16.76
C GLU A 28 7.92 -12.91 16.10
N THR A 29 7.22 -13.96 16.50
CA THR A 29 5.88 -14.27 15.99
C THR A 29 4.83 -13.25 16.45
N CYS A 30 4.98 -12.72 17.66
CA CYS A 30 4.05 -11.73 18.22
C CYS A 30 4.27 -10.32 17.64
N MET A 31 5.47 -10.02 17.12
CA MET A 31 5.82 -8.71 16.55
C MET A 31 5.61 -8.60 15.04
N LYS A 32 5.46 -9.74 14.33
CA LYS A 32 5.12 -9.71 12.91
C LYS A 32 3.63 -9.48 12.72
N ARG A 33 3.24 -8.21 12.73
CA ARG A 33 1.92 -7.85 12.23
C ARG A 33 1.84 -8.31 10.76
N PRO A 34 0.75 -8.95 10.36
CA PRO A 34 0.57 -9.26 8.95
C PRO A 34 0.74 -7.97 8.14
N PRO A 35 1.44 -8.03 7.02
CA PRO A 35 1.61 -6.85 6.18
C PRO A 35 0.24 -6.31 5.81
N ARG A 36 -0.02 -5.07 6.18
CA ARG A 36 -1.27 -4.39 5.83
C ARG A 36 -1.17 -3.88 4.41
N VAL A 37 -2.25 -3.99 3.67
CA VAL A 37 -2.38 -3.33 2.38
C VAL A 37 -2.16 -1.84 2.62
N ALA A 38 -1.09 -1.30 2.06
CA ALA A 38 -0.80 0.11 2.16
C ALA A 38 -1.51 0.85 1.03
N LEU A 39 -2.69 1.38 1.31
CA LEU A 39 -3.40 2.32 0.42
C LEU A 39 -3.07 3.73 0.89
N LEU A 40 -2.35 4.48 0.07
CA LEU A 40 -1.93 5.84 0.38
C LEU A 40 -2.90 6.84 -0.25
N HIS A 41 -3.08 7.96 0.41
CA HIS A 41 -3.86 9.09 -0.11
C HIS A 41 -3.03 10.37 0.01
N PRO A 42 -1.94 10.48 -0.78
CA PRO A 42 -1.03 11.60 -0.65
C PRO A 42 -1.69 12.91 -1.07
N THR A 43 -1.33 13.96 -0.36
CA THR A 43 -1.64 15.34 -0.74
C THR A 43 -0.44 15.95 -1.46
N ALA A 44 -0.59 17.17 -1.98
CA ALA A 44 0.53 17.90 -2.58
C ALA A 44 1.71 18.03 -1.59
N ASP A 45 1.42 18.20 -0.30
CA ASP A 45 2.44 18.35 0.75
C ASP A 45 3.14 17.04 1.11
N THR A 46 2.42 15.91 1.06
CA THR A 46 2.95 14.61 1.48
C THR A 46 3.42 13.73 0.33
N PHE A 47 3.15 14.11 -0.91
CA PHE A 47 3.48 13.30 -2.10
C PHE A 47 4.96 12.98 -2.21
N ALA A 48 5.81 13.96 -1.95
CA ALA A 48 7.26 13.75 -2.03
C ALA A 48 7.72 12.68 -1.05
N GLU A 49 7.25 12.75 0.19
CA GLU A 49 7.61 11.79 1.25
C GLU A 49 6.98 10.41 1.00
N GLU A 50 5.69 10.36 0.71
CA GLU A 50 4.96 9.10 0.60
C GLU A 50 5.23 8.34 -0.71
N VAL A 51 5.48 9.06 -1.80
CA VAL A 51 5.63 8.47 -3.14
C VAL A 51 7.07 8.56 -3.64
N LEU A 52 7.64 9.76 -3.73
CA LEU A 52 8.97 9.94 -4.32
C LEU A 52 10.09 9.36 -3.48
N GLN A 53 9.99 9.46 -2.15
CA GLN A 53 10.98 8.93 -1.20
C GLN A 53 10.64 7.52 -0.70
N SER A 54 9.62 6.90 -1.28
CA SER A 54 9.24 5.54 -0.88
C SER A 54 10.37 4.54 -1.17
N ASP A 55 10.59 3.64 -0.21
CA ASP A 55 11.51 2.51 -0.33
C ASP A 55 11.02 1.43 -1.29
N GLN A 56 9.74 1.44 -1.61
CA GLN A 56 9.09 0.51 -2.54
C GLN A 56 8.51 1.28 -3.72
N PRO A 57 8.39 0.65 -4.89
CA PRO A 57 7.63 1.24 -6.00
C PRO A 57 6.20 1.58 -5.58
N VAL A 58 5.67 2.67 -6.10
CA VAL A 58 4.31 3.14 -5.80
C VAL A 58 3.53 3.25 -7.11
N LEU A 59 2.41 2.53 -7.17
CA LEU A 59 1.42 2.72 -8.23
C LEU A 59 0.49 3.85 -7.82
N VAL A 60 0.44 4.90 -8.61
CA VAL A 60 -0.41 6.07 -8.36
C VAL A 60 -1.58 6.02 -9.32
N ASP A 61 -2.80 6.06 -8.78
CA ASP A 61 -4.06 6.10 -9.53
C ASP A 61 -4.70 7.48 -9.37
N PHE A 62 -4.77 8.21 -10.47
CA PHE A 62 -5.47 9.50 -10.54
C PHE A 62 -6.94 9.25 -10.91
N TRP A 63 -7.84 9.66 -10.04
CA TRP A 63 -9.26 9.36 -10.14
C TRP A 63 -10.13 10.54 -9.73
N ALA A 64 -11.43 10.43 -9.98
CA ALA A 64 -12.43 11.38 -9.47
C ALA A 64 -13.75 10.63 -9.21
N PRO A 65 -14.55 11.08 -8.24
CA PRO A 65 -15.82 10.41 -7.91
C PRO A 65 -16.87 10.48 -9.03
N TRP A 66 -16.76 11.46 -9.91
CA TRP A 66 -17.67 11.63 -11.06
C TRP A 66 -17.23 10.82 -12.29
N CYS A 67 -16.17 10.04 -12.21
CA CYS A 67 -15.61 9.27 -13.32
C CYS A 67 -16.02 7.80 -13.19
N PRO A 68 -17.03 7.31 -13.97
CA PRO A 68 -17.48 5.91 -13.88
C PRO A 68 -16.37 4.88 -14.15
N PRO A 69 -15.51 5.03 -15.18
CA PRO A 69 -14.40 4.10 -15.39
C PRO A 69 -13.43 4.04 -14.20
N CYS A 70 -13.17 5.17 -13.54
CA CYS A 70 -12.33 5.23 -12.34
C CYS A 70 -12.94 4.41 -11.20
N MET A 71 -14.24 4.53 -11.01
CA MET A 71 -14.96 3.80 -9.96
C MET A 71 -14.98 2.28 -10.22
N MET A 72 -15.00 1.88 -11.48
CA MET A 72 -14.89 0.47 -11.88
C MET A 72 -13.47 -0.07 -11.68
N LEU A 73 -12.47 0.75 -11.93
CA LEU A 73 -11.06 0.36 -11.80
C LEU A 73 -10.61 0.27 -10.34
N LYS A 74 -11.13 1.12 -9.48
CA LYS A 74 -10.72 1.25 -8.08
C LYS A 74 -10.66 -0.09 -7.33
N PRO A 75 -11.72 -0.94 -7.33
CA PRO A 75 -11.65 -2.23 -6.64
C PRO A 75 -10.59 -3.18 -7.23
N GLU A 76 -10.31 -3.09 -8.53
CA GLU A 76 -9.26 -3.90 -9.15
C GLU A 76 -7.86 -3.43 -8.70
N VAL A 77 -7.67 -2.12 -8.56
CA VAL A 77 -6.42 -1.55 -8.03
C VAL A 77 -6.25 -1.89 -6.55
N GLU A 78 -7.32 -1.89 -5.77
CA GLU A 78 -7.28 -2.32 -4.36
C GLU A 78 -6.92 -3.81 -4.22
N ARG A 79 -7.45 -4.68 -5.07
CA ARG A 79 -7.07 -6.10 -5.13
C ARG A 79 -5.60 -6.27 -5.54
N LEU A 80 -5.16 -5.46 -6.49
CA LEU A 80 -3.77 -5.44 -6.93
C LEU A 80 -2.84 -5.03 -5.78
N ALA A 81 -3.24 -4.04 -4.98
CA ALA A 81 -2.51 -3.63 -3.79
C ALA A 81 -2.33 -4.79 -2.80
N ALA A 82 -3.37 -5.61 -2.63
CA ALA A 82 -3.29 -6.81 -1.77
C ALA A 82 -2.30 -7.85 -2.31
N GLU A 83 -2.26 -8.04 -3.63
CA GLU A 83 -1.28 -8.95 -4.27
C GLU A 83 0.16 -8.43 -4.17
N LEU A 84 0.35 -7.12 -4.11
CA LEU A 84 1.66 -6.47 -4.08
C LEU A 84 2.18 -6.16 -2.67
N ILE A 85 1.51 -6.64 -1.63
CA ILE A 85 1.94 -6.42 -0.24
C ILE A 85 3.43 -6.76 -0.06
N GLY A 86 4.19 -5.81 0.49
CA GLY A 86 5.63 -5.95 0.70
C GLY A 86 6.50 -5.76 -0.54
N ARG A 87 5.90 -5.60 -1.73
CA ARG A 87 6.61 -5.45 -3.00
C ARG A 87 6.39 -4.09 -3.65
N ALA A 88 5.20 -3.53 -3.51
CA ALA A 88 4.84 -2.21 -4.00
C ALA A 88 3.69 -1.64 -3.16
N LYS A 89 3.55 -0.33 -3.21
CA LYS A 89 2.47 0.42 -2.55
C LYS A 89 1.51 0.94 -3.62
N VAL A 90 0.30 1.29 -3.21
CA VAL A 90 -0.70 1.92 -4.08
C VAL A 90 -1.13 3.24 -3.47
N ALA A 91 -1.18 4.27 -4.28
CA ALA A 91 -1.64 5.61 -3.89
C ALA A 91 -2.81 6.04 -4.77
N PHE A 92 -3.86 6.57 -4.14
CA PHE A 92 -5.01 7.15 -4.83
C PHE A 92 -4.96 8.67 -4.71
N ILE A 93 -5.04 9.36 -5.84
CA ILE A 93 -5.07 10.82 -5.89
C ILE A 93 -6.37 11.26 -6.56
N ASN A 94 -7.23 11.93 -5.80
CA ASN A 94 -8.41 12.57 -6.32
C ASN A 94 -8.01 13.87 -7.02
N VAL A 95 -8.23 13.96 -8.34
CA VAL A 95 -7.80 15.12 -9.14
C VAL A 95 -8.55 16.39 -8.77
N ASP A 96 -9.75 16.28 -8.19
CA ASP A 96 -10.52 17.44 -7.74
C ASP A 96 -9.96 18.03 -6.44
N GLU A 97 -9.44 17.16 -5.57
CA GLU A 97 -8.84 17.57 -4.29
C GLU A 97 -7.37 17.97 -4.44
N GLN A 98 -6.67 17.39 -5.42
CA GLN A 98 -5.24 17.59 -5.65
C GLN A 98 -4.96 18.03 -7.11
N PRO A 99 -5.52 19.15 -7.56
CA PRO A 99 -5.33 19.60 -8.95
C PRO A 99 -3.87 19.94 -9.26
N GLU A 100 -3.09 20.34 -8.27
CA GLU A 100 -1.66 20.64 -8.42
C GLU A 100 -0.88 19.38 -8.80
N LEU A 101 -1.16 18.25 -8.17
CA LEU A 101 -0.52 16.98 -8.50
C LEU A 101 -0.90 16.50 -9.90
N ALA A 102 -2.19 16.62 -10.26
CA ALA A 102 -2.64 16.29 -11.60
C ALA A 102 -1.94 17.14 -12.66
N GLY A 103 -1.75 18.44 -12.38
CA GLY A 103 -1.03 19.35 -13.27
C GLY A 103 0.45 19.02 -13.37
N MET A 104 1.12 18.72 -12.26
CA MET A 104 2.53 18.36 -12.25
C MET A 104 2.85 17.13 -13.11
N PHE A 105 1.96 16.16 -13.13
CA PHE A 105 2.14 14.93 -13.91
C PHE A 105 1.44 14.95 -15.26
N GLU A 106 0.91 16.11 -15.66
CA GLU A 106 0.27 16.33 -16.96
C GLU A 106 -0.88 15.35 -17.20
N VAL A 107 -1.70 15.11 -16.17
CA VAL A 107 -2.85 14.21 -16.25
C VAL A 107 -3.95 14.89 -17.06
N SER A 108 -4.12 14.46 -18.31
CA SER A 108 -5.10 15.01 -19.23
C SER A 108 -6.40 14.20 -19.30
N SER A 109 -6.37 12.97 -18.88
CA SER A 109 -7.55 12.10 -18.84
C SER A 109 -7.45 11.14 -17.67
N ILE A 110 -8.58 10.73 -17.13
CA ILE A 110 -8.69 9.77 -16.01
C ILE A 110 -9.56 8.57 -16.41
N PRO A 111 -9.33 7.36 -15.87
CA PRO A 111 -8.28 7.05 -14.91
C PRO A 111 -6.88 7.12 -15.55
N ALA A 112 -5.93 7.65 -14.82
CA ALA A 112 -4.53 7.70 -15.22
C ALA A 112 -3.70 7.00 -14.14
N LEU A 113 -2.88 6.05 -14.54
CA LEU A 113 -2.02 5.31 -13.63
C LEU A 113 -0.56 5.59 -13.94
N MET A 114 0.23 5.67 -12.89
CA MET A 114 1.65 5.99 -12.98
C MET A 114 2.41 5.12 -11.97
N LEU A 115 3.48 4.49 -12.42
CA LEU A 115 4.37 3.76 -11.54
C LEU A 115 5.60 4.61 -11.25
N VAL A 116 5.84 4.86 -9.97
CA VAL A 116 7.00 5.61 -9.48
C VAL A 116 7.94 4.66 -8.76
N LYS A 117 9.22 4.70 -9.11
CA LYS A 117 10.26 3.92 -8.46
C LYS A 117 11.52 4.80 -8.30
N ASN A 118 12.08 4.81 -7.09
CA ASN A 118 13.26 5.60 -6.77
C ASN A 118 13.12 7.09 -7.14
N GLY A 119 11.96 7.66 -6.86
CA GLY A 119 11.66 9.07 -7.13
C GLY A 119 11.39 9.41 -8.59
N ARG A 120 11.28 8.42 -9.47
CA ARG A 120 11.09 8.63 -10.91
C ARG A 120 9.88 7.87 -11.43
N ARG A 121 9.16 8.48 -12.37
CA ARG A 121 8.10 7.81 -13.11
C ARG A 121 8.76 6.81 -14.09
N VAL A 122 8.52 5.53 -13.87
CA VAL A 122 9.09 4.45 -14.70
C VAL A 122 8.10 3.88 -15.70
N ASP A 123 6.79 4.05 -15.45
CA ASP A 123 5.73 3.65 -16.38
C ASP A 123 4.49 4.54 -16.16
N ALA A 124 3.66 4.68 -17.19
CA ALA A 124 2.39 5.39 -17.09
C ALA A 124 1.43 4.91 -18.19
N TRP A 125 0.13 4.89 -17.88
CA TRP A 125 -0.93 4.58 -18.85
C TRP A 125 -2.23 5.22 -18.42
N THR A 126 -3.15 5.33 -19.36
CA THR A 126 -4.50 5.86 -19.13
C THR A 126 -5.55 4.81 -19.49
N GLY A 127 -6.72 4.94 -18.89
CA GLY A 127 -7.84 4.04 -19.12
C GLY A 127 -7.81 2.79 -18.27
N CYS A 128 -8.90 2.03 -18.33
CA CYS A 128 -9.04 0.79 -17.59
C CYS A 128 -8.21 -0.32 -18.23
N ALA A 129 -7.52 -1.06 -17.38
CA ALA A 129 -6.78 -2.25 -17.80
C ALA A 129 -7.14 -3.41 -16.86
N PRO A 130 -7.17 -4.65 -17.37
CA PRO A 130 -7.36 -5.81 -16.52
C PRO A 130 -6.26 -5.89 -15.45
N ARG A 131 -6.63 -6.36 -14.25
CA ARG A 131 -5.69 -6.49 -13.12
C ARG A 131 -4.42 -7.25 -13.51
N ALA A 132 -4.55 -8.36 -14.26
CA ALA A 132 -3.42 -9.14 -14.72
C ALA A 132 -2.46 -8.35 -15.61
N ALA A 133 -2.99 -7.48 -16.48
CA ALA A 133 -2.16 -6.62 -17.33
C ALA A 133 -1.42 -5.54 -16.52
N MET A 134 -2.09 -4.96 -15.54
CA MET A 134 -1.48 -4.00 -14.62
C MET A 134 -0.37 -4.66 -13.80
N LEU A 135 -0.66 -5.85 -13.24
CA LEU A 135 0.32 -6.61 -12.49
C LEU A 135 1.57 -6.92 -13.33
N ALA A 136 1.38 -7.40 -14.56
CA ALA A 136 2.49 -7.70 -15.47
C ALA A 136 3.36 -6.47 -15.77
N ARG A 137 2.74 -5.30 -15.93
CA ARG A 137 3.49 -4.04 -16.13
C ARG A 137 4.33 -3.69 -14.90
N ILE A 138 3.73 -3.79 -13.73
CA ILE A 138 4.40 -3.47 -12.46
C ILE A 138 5.57 -4.43 -12.22
N GLU A 139 5.35 -5.72 -12.43
CA GLU A 139 6.37 -6.75 -12.20
C GLU A 139 7.63 -6.56 -13.04
N LYS A 140 7.52 -6.02 -14.25
CA LYS A 140 8.69 -5.65 -15.06
C LYS A 140 9.62 -4.65 -14.37
N HIS A 141 9.07 -3.82 -13.50
CA HIS A 141 9.80 -2.77 -12.80
C HIS A 141 10.16 -3.10 -11.37
N LEU A 142 9.59 -4.18 -10.81
CA LEU A 142 9.90 -4.56 -9.41
C LEU A 142 11.34 -5.04 -9.25
N GLY A 143 11.96 -5.51 -10.30
CA GLY A 143 13.29 -6.08 -10.27
C GLY A 143 13.29 -7.49 -9.71
N LYS A 144 14.31 -8.20 -10.00
CA LYS A 144 14.53 -9.54 -9.46
C LYS A 144 15.38 -9.48 -8.18
#